data_574152d772a5155dc271aef429adf56c
#
_entry.id   574152d772a5155dc271aef429adf56c
#
_cell.length_a   1.000
_cell.length_b   1.000
_cell.length_c   1.000
_cell.angle_alpha   90.00
_cell.angle_beta   90.00
_cell.angle_gamma   90.00
#
_symmetry.space_group_name_H-M   'P 1'
#
loop_
_entity.id
_entity.type
_entity.pdbx_description
1 polymer ?
#
loop_
_entity_poly.entity_id
_entity_poly.type
_entity_poly.pdbx_seq_one_letter_code
_entity_poly.pdbx_strand_id
1 'polypeptide(L)'
;MKYRRIKRHISPQVKALSEAQKIAFAPLTFQAVGAMLNFGILDFLDENPSTVEQIIENCNVSKYTAETLLEVASACGIVIKTGDKFANSLVASAFLHNEMTKVNFNFVKDVCYLGASELGESFAKEEPVGCHKFIGDYETIYNALHKLPSEMKKSWFDFDHYYSDRCFEEVLKIIFEDEPAQIYDIGGNTGKFERACLEFNKDCIVNMIDLPENIEVAKNHLHNDRLKFHGVDVLKSQFPKISGAVFMSQFLDCFSEEQIITILKNIKNAMTDDTKIFILEPFTDRQLFDGATYSLVHISLYFTCMANGKSKMYSEKRMIELIEKAGLKLDKKHENIGIHDYTLLSCVKC
;
A
#
# COMPACT_ATOMS: atom_id res chain seq x y z
N MET A 1 -18.56 -32.52 6.41
CA MET A 1 -17.94 -33.57 5.55
C MET A 1 -16.60 -33.92 6.14
N LYS A 2 -16.37 -35.15 6.69
CA LYS A 2 -15.04 -35.56 7.10
C LYS A 2 -14.27 -35.89 5.82
N TYR A 3 -13.47 -34.97 5.31
CA TYR A 3 -12.50 -35.32 4.31
C TYR A 3 -11.62 -36.42 4.93
N ARG A 4 -11.62 -37.62 4.34
CA ARG A 4 -10.71 -38.70 4.70
C ARG A 4 -9.29 -38.20 4.44
N ARG A 5 -8.67 -37.55 5.42
CA ARG A 5 -7.22 -37.25 5.42
C ARG A 5 -6.51 -38.60 5.51
N ILE A 6 -6.29 -39.22 4.36
CA ILE A 6 -5.36 -40.33 4.26
C ILE A 6 -4.00 -39.69 4.56
N LYS A 7 -3.38 -40.11 5.70
CA LYS A 7 -1.95 -39.84 5.97
C LYS A 7 -1.12 -40.63 4.95
N ARG A 8 -1.17 -40.27 3.68
CA ARG A 8 -0.24 -40.71 2.66
C ARG A 8 0.87 -39.69 2.61
N HIS A 9 2.09 -40.14 2.41
CA HIS A 9 3.19 -39.29 1.95
C HIS A 9 2.72 -38.64 0.64
N ILE A 10 2.30 -37.37 0.73
CA ILE A 10 1.87 -36.59 -0.44
C ILE A 10 3.15 -36.26 -1.21
N SER A 11 3.27 -36.76 -2.44
CA SER A 11 4.44 -36.46 -3.26
C SER A 11 4.53 -34.95 -3.54
N PRO A 12 5.76 -34.43 -3.77
CA PRO A 12 5.95 -33.02 -4.15
C PRO A 12 5.05 -32.58 -5.30
N GLN A 13 4.82 -33.47 -6.28
CA GLN A 13 3.95 -33.19 -7.43
C GLN A 13 2.50 -32.98 -7.03
N VAL A 14 1.95 -33.83 -6.16
CA VAL A 14 0.56 -33.68 -5.66
C VAL A 14 0.42 -32.41 -4.82
N LYS A 15 1.45 -32.06 -4.05
CA LYS A 15 1.47 -30.81 -3.29
C LYS A 15 1.47 -29.59 -4.25
N ALA A 16 2.30 -29.61 -5.28
CA ALA A 16 2.36 -28.56 -6.29
C ALA A 16 1.02 -28.40 -7.03
N LEU A 17 0.37 -29.51 -7.41
CA LEU A 17 -0.97 -29.48 -8.02
C LEU A 17 -2.00 -28.85 -7.09
N SER A 18 -1.95 -29.17 -5.79
CA SER A 18 -2.85 -28.55 -4.78
C SER A 18 -2.66 -27.03 -4.69
N GLU A 19 -1.41 -26.56 -4.65
CA GLU A 19 -1.14 -25.10 -4.62
C GLU A 19 -1.57 -24.42 -5.92
N ALA A 20 -1.34 -25.04 -7.09
CA ALA A 20 -1.83 -24.53 -8.37
C ALA A 20 -3.37 -24.37 -8.39
N GLN A 21 -4.13 -25.33 -7.79
CA GLN A 21 -5.59 -25.18 -7.68
C GLN A 21 -5.98 -24.01 -6.76
N LYS A 22 -5.27 -23.77 -5.67
CA LYS A 22 -5.53 -22.61 -4.80
C LYS A 22 -5.34 -21.30 -5.55
N ILE A 23 -4.29 -21.17 -6.35
CA ILE A 23 -4.04 -19.99 -7.18
C ILE A 23 -5.15 -19.83 -8.23
N ALA A 24 -5.50 -20.91 -8.94
CA ALA A 24 -6.52 -20.88 -10.00
C ALA A 24 -7.90 -20.43 -9.48
N PHE A 25 -8.26 -20.81 -8.25
CA PHE A 25 -9.54 -20.47 -7.63
C PHE A 25 -9.47 -19.30 -6.64
N ALA A 26 -8.30 -18.67 -6.45
CA ALA A 26 -8.12 -17.55 -5.53
C ALA A 26 -9.11 -16.39 -5.76
N PRO A 27 -9.43 -15.98 -7.00
CA PRO A 27 -10.39 -14.90 -7.23
C PRO A 27 -11.79 -15.22 -6.68
N LEU A 28 -12.23 -16.48 -6.76
CA LEU A 28 -13.52 -16.91 -6.22
C LEU A 28 -13.50 -16.97 -4.70
N THR A 29 -12.41 -17.44 -4.11
CA THR A 29 -12.22 -17.44 -2.66
C THR A 29 -12.24 -16.01 -2.09
N PHE A 30 -11.56 -15.08 -2.75
CA PHE A 30 -11.55 -13.67 -2.36
C PHE A 30 -12.97 -13.07 -2.33
N GLN A 31 -13.77 -13.33 -3.38
CA GLN A 31 -15.14 -12.86 -3.46
C GLN A 31 -16.06 -13.55 -2.43
N ALA A 32 -15.84 -14.83 -2.15
CA ALA A 32 -16.58 -15.54 -1.11
C ALA A 32 -16.36 -14.92 0.28
N VAL A 33 -15.10 -14.55 0.62
CA VAL A 33 -14.79 -13.82 1.85
C VAL A 33 -15.52 -12.48 1.89
N GLY A 34 -15.49 -11.72 0.80
CA GLY A 34 -16.20 -10.45 0.69
C GLY A 34 -17.70 -10.60 0.89
N ALA A 35 -18.31 -11.64 0.31
CA ALA A 35 -19.73 -11.94 0.51
C ALA A 35 -20.05 -12.30 1.98
N MET A 36 -19.20 -13.11 2.62
CA MET A 36 -19.40 -13.48 4.03
C MET A 36 -19.28 -12.28 4.97
N LEU A 37 -18.35 -11.36 4.71
CA LEU A 37 -18.24 -10.08 5.44
C LEU A 37 -19.49 -9.21 5.21
N ASN A 38 -19.91 -9.04 3.96
CA ASN A 38 -21.08 -8.21 3.62
C ASN A 38 -22.39 -8.74 4.19
N PHE A 39 -22.57 -10.06 4.30
CA PHE A 39 -23.73 -10.68 4.90
C PHE A 39 -23.65 -10.79 6.44
N GLY A 40 -22.55 -10.37 7.06
CA GLY A 40 -22.33 -10.47 8.50
C GLY A 40 -22.16 -11.91 9.01
N ILE A 41 -21.86 -12.87 8.12
CA ILE A 41 -21.71 -14.28 8.51
C ILE A 41 -20.49 -14.49 9.40
N LEU A 42 -19.38 -13.86 9.08
CA LEU A 42 -18.18 -13.95 9.92
C LEU A 42 -18.36 -13.22 11.25
N ASP A 43 -19.02 -12.06 11.27
CA ASP A 43 -19.34 -11.32 12.50
C ASP A 43 -20.24 -12.17 13.42
N PHE A 44 -21.28 -12.81 12.87
CA PHE A 44 -22.17 -13.68 13.64
C PHE A 44 -21.45 -14.91 14.21
N LEU A 45 -20.55 -15.53 13.43
CA LEU A 45 -19.74 -16.67 13.87
C LEU A 45 -18.64 -16.30 14.86
N ASP A 46 -18.31 -15.04 14.99
CA ASP A 46 -17.31 -14.54 15.96
C ASP A 46 -17.85 -14.57 17.39
N GLU A 47 -19.15 -14.36 17.54
CA GLU A 47 -19.81 -14.41 18.85
C GLU A 47 -19.91 -15.86 19.36
N ASN A 48 -20.40 -16.79 18.52
CA ASN A 48 -20.61 -18.18 18.94
C ASN A 48 -20.59 -19.16 17.77
N PRO A 49 -20.08 -20.40 17.96
CA PRO A 49 -20.23 -21.48 16.99
C PRO A 49 -21.71 -21.78 16.72
N SER A 50 -22.13 -21.75 15.45
CA SER A 50 -23.53 -21.78 15.06
C SER A 50 -23.81 -22.81 13.96
N THR A 51 -25.06 -23.30 13.90
CA THR A 51 -25.53 -24.19 12.84
C THR A 51 -25.93 -23.39 11.58
N VAL A 52 -26.11 -24.06 10.46
CA VAL A 52 -26.58 -23.44 9.21
C VAL A 52 -27.92 -22.71 9.42
N GLU A 53 -28.84 -23.30 10.14
CA GLU A 53 -30.18 -22.74 10.41
C GLU A 53 -30.06 -21.43 11.20
N GLN A 54 -29.21 -21.38 12.21
CA GLN A 54 -28.97 -20.18 13.00
C GLN A 54 -28.33 -19.04 12.14
N ILE A 55 -27.39 -19.39 11.23
CA ILE A 55 -26.81 -18.44 10.32
C ILE A 55 -27.86 -17.89 9.33
N ILE A 56 -28.68 -18.74 8.76
CA ILE A 56 -29.77 -18.33 7.86
C ILE A 56 -30.68 -17.31 8.55
N GLU A 57 -31.09 -17.59 9.77
CA GLU A 57 -32.03 -16.75 10.52
C GLU A 57 -31.42 -15.41 10.89
N ASN A 58 -30.17 -15.41 11.42
CA ASN A 58 -29.56 -14.19 11.95
C ASN A 58 -28.94 -13.31 10.87
N CYS A 59 -28.38 -13.89 9.80
CA CYS A 59 -27.74 -13.12 8.71
C CYS A 59 -28.74 -12.82 7.56
N ASN A 60 -30.01 -13.27 7.67
CA ASN A 60 -31.03 -13.07 6.66
C ASN A 60 -30.59 -13.51 5.24
N VAL A 61 -29.98 -14.68 5.15
CA VAL A 61 -29.51 -15.26 3.90
C VAL A 61 -30.28 -16.53 3.54
N SER A 62 -30.30 -16.91 2.26
CA SER A 62 -30.92 -18.18 1.85
C SER A 62 -30.12 -19.39 2.33
N LYS A 63 -30.77 -20.55 2.43
CA LYS A 63 -30.09 -21.82 2.70
C LYS A 63 -28.96 -22.08 1.72
N TYR A 64 -29.22 -21.87 0.43
CA TYR A 64 -28.24 -22.03 -0.64
C TYR A 64 -26.99 -21.13 -0.40
N THR A 65 -27.21 -19.87 -0.07
CA THR A 65 -26.12 -18.90 0.21
C THR A 65 -25.28 -19.35 1.41
N ALA A 66 -25.93 -19.68 2.53
CA ALA A 66 -25.25 -20.11 3.74
C ALA A 66 -24.42 -21.39 3.51
N GLU A 67 -25.04 -22.44 2.95
CA GLU A 67 -24.37 -23.71 2.70
C GLU A 67 -23.20 -23.55 1.75
N THR A 68 -23.37 -22.85 0.61
CA THR A 68 -22.33 -22.65 -0.40
C THR A 68 -21.14 -21.89 0.17
N LEU A 69 -21.37 -20.76 0.86
CA LEU A 69 -20.29 -19.95 1.43
C LEU A 69 -19.56 -20.70 2.55
N LEU A 70 -20.25 -21.41 3.42
CA LEU A 70 -19.65 -22.21 4.49
C LEU A 70 -18.84 -23.39 3.97
N GLU A 71 -19.26 -24.02 2.87
CA GLU A 71 -18.50 -25.09 2.22
C GLU A 71 -17.17 -24.55 1.66
N VAL A 72 -17.22 -23.45 0.91
CA VAL A 72 -16.01 -22.76 0.38
C VAL A 72 -15.10 -22.33 1.51
N ALA A 73 -15.64 -21.64 2.51
CA ALA A 73 -14.87 -21.14 3.65
C ALA A 73 -14.22 -22.27 4.47
N SER A 74 -14.93 -23.41 4.63
CA SER A 74 -14.38 -24.60 5.30
C SER A 74 -13.27 -25.25 4.49
N ALA A 75 -13.38 -25.29 3.15
CA ALA A 75 -12.34 -25.82 2.27
C ALA A 75 -11.07 -24.97 2.32
N CYS A 76 -11.23 -23.66 2.47
CA CYS A 76 -10.12 -22.69 2.54
C CYS A 76 -9.58 -22.49 3.97
N GLY A 77 -10.18 -23.11 4.99
CA GLY A 77 -9.74 -22.98 6.39
C GLY A 77 -10.13 -21.64 7.04
N ILE A 78 -11.07 -20.92 6.45
CA ILE A 78 -11.61 -19.65 6.98
C ILE A 78 -12.56 -19.94 8.13
N VAL A 79 -13.42 -20.98 7.99
CA VAL A 79 -14.26 -21.48 9.07
C VAL A 79 -13.95 -22.93 9.38
N ILE A 80 -14.21 -23.34 10.62
CA ILE A 80 -14.01 -24.70 11.14
C ILE A 80 -15.36 -25.31 11.41
N LYS A 81 -15.61 -26.50 10.84
CA LYS A 81 -16.83 -27.28 11.11
C LYS A 81 -16.57 -28.32 12.18
N THR A 82 -17.36 -28.30 13.25
CA THR A 82 -17.35 -29.31 14.33
C THR A 82 -18.77 -29.80 14.58
N GLY A 83 -19.05 -31.06 14.23
CA GLY A 83 -20.42 -31.60 14.24
C GLY A 83 -21.27 -30.90 13.18
N ASP A 84 -22.36 -30.30 13.62
CA ASP A 84 -23.30 -29.48 12.84
C ASP A 84 -23.04 -27.98 12.90
N LYS A 85 -22.07 -27.55 13.75
CA LYS A 85 -21.70 -26.14 13.96
C LYS A 85 -20.46 -25.71 13.19
N PHE A 86 -20.49 -24.43 12.82
CA PHE A 86 -19.36 -23.70 12.22
C PHE A 86 -18.86 -22.63 13.19
N ALA A 87 -17.57 -22.38 13.17
CA ALA A 87 -16.89 -21.35 13.96
C ALA A 87 -15.81 -20.66 13.13
N ASN A 88 -15.49 -19.42 13.44
CA ASN A 88 -14.37 -18.73 12.82
C ASN A 88 -13.04 -19.41 13.16
N SER A 89 -12.14 -19.45 12.18
CA SER A 89 -10.73 -19.75 12.41
C SER A 89 -9.97 -18.46 12.73
N LEU A 90 -8.67 -18.58 13.07
CA LEU A 90 -7.80 -17.40 13.20
C LEU A 90 -7.68 -16.59 11.90
N VAL A 91 -7.89 -17.20 10.74
CA VAL A 91 -7.92 -16.50 9.45
C VAL A 91 -9.15 -15.60 9.37
N ALA A 92 -10.32 -16.09 9.72
CA ALA A 92 -11.55 -15.26 9.79
C ALA A 92 -11.40 -14.14 10.82
N SER A 93 -10.85 -14.44 12.00
CA SER A 93 -10.56 -13.44 13.03
C SER A 93 -9.63 -12.33 12.52
N ALA A 94 -8.64 -12.64 11.67
CA ALA A 94 -7.79 -11.63 11.06
C ALA A 94 -8.58 -10.70 10.13
N PHE A 95 -9.52 -11.20 9.32
CA PHE A 95 -10.39 -10.35 8.51
C PHE A 95 -11.31 -9.45 9.35
N LEU A 96 -11.73 -9.91 10.53
CA LEU A 96 -12.63 -9.16 11.41
C LEU A 96 -11.93 -8.15 12.32
N HIS A 97 -10.74 -8.45 12.81
CA HIS A 97 -10.13 -7.70 13.91
C HIS A 97 -8.75 -7.11 13.61
N ASN A 98 -8.06 -7.59 12.57
CA ASN A 98 -6.77 -7.03 12.20
C ASN A 98 -6.94 -5.89 11.20
N GLU A 99 -6.58 -4.67 11.61
CA GLU A 99 -6.74 -3.46 10.80
C GLU A 99 -5.98 -3.54 9.46
N MET A 100 -4.74 -4.04 9.47
CA MET A 100 -3.95 -4.23 8.25
C MET A 100 -4.66 -5.15 7.26
N THR A 101 -5.21 -6.27 7.73
CA THR A 101 -5.93 -7.21 6.87
C THR A 101 -7.18 -6.58 6.26
N LYS A 102 -7.93 -5.79 7.04
CA LYS A 102 -9.11 -5.04 6.55
C LYS A 102 -8.74 -4.03 5.48
N VAL A 103 -7.72 -3.23 5.75
CA VAL A 103 -7.25 -2.20 4.84
C VAL A 103 -6.78 -2.81 3.53
N ASN A 104 -5.95 -3.87 3.59
CA ASN A 104 -5.46 -4.58 2.42
C ASN A 104 -6.60 -5.23 1.62
N PHE A 105 -7.55 -5.86 2.31
CA PHE A 105 -8.70 -6.48 1.66
C PHE A 105 -9.56 -5.47 0.92
N ASN A 106 -9.90 -4.35 1.57
CA ASN A 106 -10.70 -3.29 0.96
C ASN A 106 -9.96 -2.63 -0.22
N PHE A 107 -8.67 -2.36 -0.08
CA PHE A 107 -7.87 -1.83 -1.18
C PHE A 107 -7.88 -2.76 -2.40
N VAL A 108 -7.64 -4.04 -2.20
CA VAL A 108 -7.69 -5.01 -3.30
C VAL A 108 -9.09 -5.08 -3.89
N LYS A 109 -10.14 -5.16 -3.05
CA LYS A 109 -11.55 -5.27 -3.47
C LYS A 109 -12.01 -4.07 -4.29
N ASP A 110 -11.76 -2.86 -3.78
CA ASP A 110 -12.38 -1.64 -4.31
C ASP A 110 -11.50 -0.95 -5.37
N VAL A 111 -10.17 -1.07 -5.25
CA VAL A 111 -9.23 -0.38 -6.14
C VAL A 111 -8.64 -1.29 -7.20
N CYS A 112 -8.21 -2.52 -6.83
CA CYS A 112 -7.40 -3.34 -7.72
C CYS A 112 -8.19 -4.38 -8.51
N TYR A 113 -9.25 -4.95 -7.92
CA TYR A 113 -9.84 -6.22 -8.38
C TYR A 113 -10.29 -6.20 -9.84
N LEU A 114 -11.05 -5.20 -10.24
CA LEU A 114 -11.52 -5.08 -11.62
C LEU A 114 -10.36 -4.81 -12.59
N GLY A 115 -9.46 -3.90 -12.23
CA GLY A 115 -8.31 -3.54 -13.05
C GLY A 115 -7.31 -4.66 -13.25
N ALA A 116 -7.20 -5.58 -12.30
CA ALA A 116 -6.31 -6.73 -12.40
C ALA A 116 -6.65 -7.66 -13.58
N SER A 117 -7.88 -7.62 -14.13
CA SER A 117 -8.22 -8.34 -15.37
C SER A 117 -7.40 -7.88 -16.58
N GLU A 118 -6.87 -6.65 -16.54
CA GLU A 118 -6.12 -6.02 -17.63
C GLU A 118 -4.60 -6.11 -17.45
N LEU A 119 -4.10 -6.87 -16.47
CA LEU A 119 -2.65 -6.97 -16.20
C LEU A 119 -1.83 -7.38 -17.43
N GLY A 120 -2.32 -8.35 -18.21
CA GLY A 120 -1.61 -8.80 -19.40
C GLY A 120 -1.42 -7.68 -20.44
N GLU A 121 -2.44 -6.87 -20.66
CA GLU A 121 -2.39 -5.73 -21.57
C GLU A 121 -1.58 -4.58 -20.99
N SER A 122 -1.72 -4.33 -19.68
CA SER A 122 -0.94 -3.31 -18.98
C SER A 122 0.56 -3.58 -19.06
N PHE A 123 1.00 -4.82 -18.86
CA PHE A 123 2.41 -5.20 -19.06
C PHE A 123 2.87 -5.04 -20.51
N ALA A 124 2.03 -5.38 -21.49
CA ALA A 124 2.40 -5.28 -22.90
C ALA A 124 2.54 -3.83 -23.37
N LYS A 125 1.75 -2.91 -22.82
CA LYS A 125 1.75 -1.48 -23.17
C LYS A 125 2.58 -0.62 -22.25
N GLU A 126 2.94 -1.10 -21.06
CA GLU A 126 3.52 -0.31 -19.98
C GLU A 126 2.63 0.90 -19.60
N GLU A 127 1.30 0.67 -19.56
CA GLU A 127 0.26 1.64 -19.26
C GLU A 127 -0.73 1.08 -18.23
N PRO A 128 -1.39 1.93 -17.42
CA PRO A 128 -2.37 1.47 -16.43
C PRO A 128 -3.73 1.19 -17.09
N VAL A 129 -3.80 0.16 -17.94
CA VAL A 129 -4.99 -0.16 -18.76
C VAL A 129 -6.23 -0.40 -17.89
N GLY A 130 -6.06 -0.99 -16.71
CA GLY A 130 -7.17 -1.15 -15.75
C GLY A 130 -7.73 0.19 -15.27
N CYS A 131 -6.87 1.18 -15.02
CA CYS A 131 -7.30 2.54 -14.68
C CYS A 131 -8.08 3.16 -15.85
N HIS A 132 -7.53 3.10 -17.07
CA HIS A 132 -8.18 3.65 -18.27
C HIS A 132 -9.57 3.05 -18.49
N LYS A 133 -9.71 1.75 -18.27
CA LYS A 133 -10.97 1.03 -18.54
C LYS A 133 -12.05 1.26 -17.48
N PHE A 134 -11.68 1.34 -16.20
CA PHE A 134 -12.64 1.32 -15.09
C PHE A 134 -12.78 2.66 -14.35
N ILE A 135 -11.81 3.59 -14.51
CA ILE A 135 -11.83 4.91 -13.87
C ILE A 135 -11.94 6.01 -14.91
N GLY A 136 -11.08 6.00 -15.94
CA GLY A 136 -11.04 7.01 -17.00
C GLY A 136 -9.64 7.15 -17.61
N ASP A 137 -9.54 7.92 -18.67
CA ASP A 137 -8.30 8.14 -19.42
C ASP A 137 -7.42 9.17 -18.70
N TYR A 138 -6.72 8.71 -17.65
CA TYR A 138 -5.77 9.47 -16.86
C TYR A 138 -4.36 8.93 -17.07
N GLU A 139 -3.37 9.81 -17.12
CA GLU A 139 -1.95 9.42 -17.21
C GLU A 139 -1.57 8.47 -16.06
N THR A 140 -2.06 8.77 -14.86
CA THR A 140 -1.90 7.96 -13.66
C THR A 140 -3.17 8.03 -12.78
N ILE A 141 -3.37 7.06 -11.90
CA ILE A 141 -4.46 7.10 -10.92
C ILE A 141 -4.32 8.33 -9.98
N TYR A 142 -3.11 8.81 -9.77
CA TYR A 142 -2.85 9.97 -8.90
C TYR A 142 -3.52 11.26 -9.41
N ASN A 143 -3.64 11.42 -10.74
CA ASN A 143 -4.40 12.51 -11.36
C ASN A 143 -5.92 12.36 -11.16
N ALA A 144 -6.38 11.16 -10.83
CA ALA A 144 -7.79 10.84 -10.66
C ALA A 144 -8.25 10.79 -9.19
N LEU A 145 -7.35 10.81 -8.19
CA LEU A 145 -7.67 10.52 -6.78
C LEU A 145 -8.88 11.28 -6.24
N HIS A 146 -9.00 12.58 -6.58
CA HIS A 146 -10.12 13.40 -6.11
C HIS A 146 -11.45 13.09 -6.80
N LYS A 147 -11.42 12.40 -7.94
CA LYS A 147 -12.58 12.05 -8.79
C LYS A 147 -13.01 10.60 -8.64
N LEU A 148 -12.25 9.78 -7.89
CA LEU A 148 -12.58 8.38 -7.65
C LEU A 148 -13.97 8.24 -6.99
N PRO A 149 -14.73 7.16 -7.29
CA PRO A 149 -15.93 6.81 -6.55
C PRO A 149 -15.66 6.76 -5.03
N SER A 150 -16.63 7.12 -4.21
CA SER A 150 -16.45 7.33 -2.76
C SER A 150 -15.82 6.14 -2.03
N GLU A 151 -16.27 4.91 -2.30
CA GLU A 151 -15.71 3.70 -1.69
C GLU A 151 -14.28 3.43 -2.15
N MET A 152 -14.02 3.50 -3.44
CA MET A 152 -12.67 3.34 -4.00
C MET A 152 -11.71 4.38 -3.42
N LYS A 153 -12.14 5.65 -3.37
CA LYS A 153 -11.39 6.75 -2.78
C LYS A 153 -11.07 6.49 -1.31
N LYS A 154 -12.07 6.08 -0.54
CA LYS A 154 -11.88 5.74 0.87
C LYS A 154 -10.88 4.61 1.04
N SER A 155 -11.04 3.51 0.32
CA SER A 155 -10.17 2.34 0.43
C SER A 155 -8.74 2.65 -0.01
N TRP A 156 -8.55 3.54 -1.01
CA TRP A 156 -7.24 3.99 -1.43
C TRP A 156 -6.55 4.81 -0.34
N PHE A 157 -7.22 5.82 0.22
CA PHE A 157 -6.65 6.66 1.29
C PHE A 157 -6.48 5.91 2.61
N ASP A 158 -7.39 5.01 2.96
CA ASP A 158 -7.23 4.17 4.16
C ASP A 158 -5.97 3.30 4.05
N PHE A 159 -5.68 2.75 2.87
CA PHE A 159 -4.47 1.98 2.61
C PHE A 159 -3.21 2.85 2.71
N ASP A 160 -3.17 3.96 1.99
CA ASP A 160 -2.05 4.89 1.98
C ASP A 160 -1.70 5.36 3.40
N HIS A 161 -2.69 5.86 4.14
CA HIS A 161 -2.50 6.37 5.49
C HIS A 161 -2.20 5.31 6.55
N TYR A 162 -2.73 4.09 6.38
CA TYR A 162 -2.41 3.01 7.30
C TYR A 162 -0.91 2.73 7.33
N TYR A 163 -0.28 2.78 6.18
CA TYR A 163 1.13 2.46 6.02
C TYR A 163 2.05 3.67 6.24
N SER A 164 1.66 4.89 5.84
CA SER A 164 2.54 6.06 5.92
C SER A 164 2.60 6.71 7.31
N ASP A 165 1.45 6.92 7.96
CA ASP A 165 1.37 7.83 9.12
C ASP A 165 2.11 7.32 10.37
N ARG A 166 2.26 6.01 10.52
CA ARG A 166 2.72 5.37 11.77
C ARG A 166 4.24 5.42 11.99
N CYS A 167 4.99 5.94 11.04
CA CYS A 167 6.44 6.08 11.13
C CYS A 167 6.93 7.53 11.29
N PHE A 168 6.06 8.53 11.17
CA PHE A 168 6.45 9.95 11.13
C PHE A 168 7.20 10.40 12.38
N GLU A 169 6.76 10.02 13.56
CA GLU A 169 7.42 10.44 14.81
C GLU A 169 8.88 9.94 14.87
N GLU A 170 9.14 8.70 14.45
CA GLU A 170 10.47 8.11 14.45
C GLU A 170 11.35 8.74 13.38
N VAL A 171 10.80 8.93 12.18
CA VAL A 171 11.48 9.58 11.06
C VAL A 171 11.87 11.03 11.39
N LEU A 172 10.96 11.79 12.01
CA LEU A 172 11.22 13.17 12.41
C LEU A 172 12.37 13.26 13.42
N LYS A 173 12.46 12.34 14.39
CA LYS A 173 13.61 12.29 15.33
C LYS A 173 14.94 12.15 14.57
N ILE A 174 14.97 11.31 13.53
CA ILE A 174 16.17 11.09 12.73
C ILE A 174 16.50 12.31 11.85
N ILE A 175 15.51 12.88 11.16
CA ILE A 175 15.71 14.04 10.30
C ILE A 175 16.21 15.24 11.11
N PHE A 176 15.67 15.44 12.31
CA PHE A 176 16.01 16.58 13.17
C PHE A 176 17.28 16.37 14.02
N GLU A 177 17.98 15.23 13.89
CA GLU A 177 19.36 15.12 14.44
C GLU A 177 20.32 16.18 13.86
N ASP A 178 20.07 16.60 12.63
CA ASP A 178 20.86 17.64 11.95
C ASP A 178 20.23 19.06 12.07
N GLU A 179 19.18 19.23 12.83
CA GLU A 179 18.47 20.50 13.07
C GLU A 179 18.20 21.34 11.80
N PRO A 180 17.57 20.78 10.75
CA PRO A 180 17.38 21.49 9.49
C PRO A 180 16.42 22.67 9.71
N ALA A 181 16.81 23.88 9.23
CA ALA A 181 15.96 25.06 9.27
C ALA A 181 14.75 24.95 8.33
N GLN A 182 14.85 24.10 7.32
CA GLN A 182 13.77 23.82 6.36
C GLN A 182 13.72 22.34 6.03
N ILE A 183 12.51 21.83 5.83
CA ILE A 183 12.26 20.49 5.30
C ILE A 183 11.36 20.61 4.07
N TYR A 184 11.67 19.83 3.04
CA TYR A 184 10.89 19.72 1.80
C TYR A 184 10.31 18.32 1.73
N ASP A 185 8.99 18.21 1.88
CA ASP A 185 8.27 16.96 1.70
C ASP A 185 7.80 16.83 0.25
N ILE A 186 8.25 15.79 -0.43
CA ILE A 186 7.93 15.55 -1.85
C ILE A 186 6.91 14.41 -1.93
N GLY A 187 5.73 14.72 -2.43
CA GLY A 187 4.56 13.84 -2.42
C GLY A 187 3.75 13.98 -1.13
N GLY A 188 3.58 15.21 -0.63
CA GLY A 188 2.93 15.50 0.64
C GLY A 188 1.45 15.09 0.75
N ASN A 189 0.80 14.74 -0.37
CA ASN A 189 -0.56 14.19 -0.45
C ASN A 189 -1.59 15.03 0.33
N THR A 190 -2.08 14.54 1.49
CA THR A 190 -3.06 15.24 2.34
C THR A 190 -2.43 16.14 3.41
N GLY A 191 -1.12 16.22 3.46
CA GLY A 191 -0.37 17.08 4.39
C GLY A 191 -0.28 16.55 5.83
N LYS A 192 -0.34 15.25 6.03
CA LYS A 192 -0.22 14.66 7.37
C LYS A 192 1.20 14.72 7.91
N PHE A 193 2.20 14.52 7.05
CA PHE A 193 3.59 14.68 7.45
C PHE A 193 3.91 16.13 7.82
N GLU A 194 3.39 17.09 7.04
CA GLU A 194 3.55 18.52 7.33
C GLU A 194 3.00 18.87 8.71
N ARG A 195 1.81 18.37 9.05
CA ARG A 195 1.24 18.59 10.41
C ARG A 195 2.14 18.00 11.48
N ALA A 196 2.58 16.74 11.32
CA ALA A 196 3.47 16.09 12.27
C ALA A 196 4.79 16.87 12.43
N CYS A 197 5.37 17.35 11.33
CA CYS A 197 6.59 18.14 11.33
C CYS A 197 6.41 19.49 12.05
N LEU A 198 5.32 20.22 11.77
CA LEU A 198 5.00 21.50 12.38
C LEU A 198 4.74 21.37 13.90
N GLU A 199 4.20 20.24 14.34
CA GLU A 199 3.99 19.91 15.75
C GLU A 199 5.30 19.52 16.44
N PHE A 200 6.13 18.73 15.75
CA PHE A 200 7.40 18.22 16.27
C PHE A 200 8.42 19.36 16.50
N ASN A 201 8.59 20.24 15.52
CA ASN A 201 9.53 21.36 15.59
C ASN A 201 8.80 22.69 15.40
N LYS A 202 9.10 23.69 16.27
CA LYS A 202 8.41 24.98 16.28
C LYS A 202 9.06 26.06 15.40
N ASP A 203 10.29 25.83 14.95
CA ASP A 203 11.09 26.82 14.22
C ASP A 203 11.29 26.47 12.75
N CYS A 204 11.22 25.17 12.39
CA CYS A 204 11.42 24.68 11.04
C CYS A 204 10.33 25.17 10.08
N ILE A 205 10.75 25.57 8.88
CA ILE A 205 9.86 25.87 7.75
C ILE A 205 9.61 24.55 6.99
N VAL A 206 8.34 24.23 6.77
CA VAL A 206 7.92 23.04 6.04
C VAL A 206 7.48 23.43 4.63
N ASN A 207 8.06 22.81 3.63
CA ASN A 207 7.76 23.04 2.22
C ASN A 207 7.10 21.77 1.64
N MET A 208 5.82 21.84 1.38
CA MET A 208 5.07 20.77 0.72
C MET A 208 5.21 20.87 -0.79
N ILE A 209 5.67 19.80 -1.43
CA ILE A 209 5.80 19.68 -2.89
C ILE A 209 4.90 18.55 -3.37
N ASP A 210 3.96 18.85 -4.24
CA ASP A 210 3.07 17.88 -4.86
C ASP A 210 2.55 18.42 -6.21
N LEU A 211 1.77 17.62 -6.94
CA LEU A 211 1.07 18.08 -8.14
C LEU A 211 0.23 19.31 -7.84
N PRO A 212 0.09 20.27 -8.79
CA PRO A 212 -0.67 21.48 -8.56
C PRO A 212 -2.08 21.25 -8.04
N GLU A 213 -2.77 20.21 -8.51
CA GLU A 213 -4.12 19.84 -8.10
C GLU A 213 -4.18 19.43 -6.62
N ASN A 214 -3.19 18.66 -6.17
CA ASN A 214 -3.08 18.19 -4.78
C ASN A 214 -2.76 19.36 -3.84
N ILE A 215 -1.88 20.26 -4.27
CA ILE A 215 -1.56 21.48 -3.52
C ILE A 215 -2.79 22.37 -3.33
N GLU A 216 -3.63 22.55 -4.35
CA GLU A 216 -4.86 23.33 -4.19
C GLU A 216 -5.84 22.70 -3.19
N VAL A 217 -5.90 21.38 -3.13
CA VAL A 217 -6.70 20.68 -2.11
C VAL A 217 -6.07 20.83 -0.72
N ALA A 218 -4.75 20.65 -0.59
CA ALA A 218 -4.04 20.78 0.70
C ALA A 218 -4.19 22.17 1.32
N LYS A 219 -4.13 23.24 0.52
CA LYS A 219 -4.34 24.64 0.95
C LYS A 219 -5.69 24.87 1.64
N ASN A 220 -6.73 24.09 1.29
CA ASN A 220 -8.04 24.24 1.92
C ASN A 220 -8.09 23.68 3.35
N HIS A 221 -7.12 22.83 3.74
CA HIS A 221 -7.12 22.13 5.01
C HIS A 221 -5.93 22.44 5.91
N LEU A 222 -4.87 23.02 5.32
CA LEU A 222 -3.62 23.30 6.01
C LEU A 222 -3.34 24.80 6.03
N HIS A 223 -3.30 25.36 7.26
CA HIS A 223 -3.03 26.77 7.47
C HIS A 223 -1.97 26.93 8.55
N ASN A 224 -0.77 27.36 8.18
CA ASN A 224 0.31 27.69 9.09
C ASN A 224 1.31 28.61 8.40
N ASP A 225 1.80 29.65 9.07
CA ASP A 225 2.72 30.63 8.50
C ASP A 225 4.07 30.04 8.10
N ARG A 226 4.44 28.91 8.72
CA ARG A 226 5.67 28.15 8.44
C ARG A 226 5.50 27.12 7.33
N LEU A 227 4.29 26.91 6.81
CA LEU A 227 4.02 25.98 5.74
C LEU A 227 4.04 26.73 4.38
N LYS A 228 4.84 26.21 3.45
CA LYS A 228 4.94 26.70 2.08
C LYS A 228 4.46 25.61 1.12
N PHE A 229 3.76 26.01 0.08
CA PHE A 229 3.19 25.12 -0.92
C PHE A 229 3.82 25.34 -2.28
N HIS A 230 4.27 24.25 -2.91
CA HIS A 230 4.89 24.27 -4.24
C HIS A 230 4.18 23.25 -5.14
N GLY A 231 3.41 23.72 -6.10
CA GLY A 231 2.79 22.88 -7.15
C GLY A 231 3.84 22.52 -8.20
N VAL A 232 4.42 21.34 -8.11
CA VAL A 232 5.52 20.88 -8.97
C VAL A 232 5.22 19.47 -9.48
N ASP A 233 5.16 19.31 -10.81
CA ASP A 233 5.31 17.99 -11.42
C ASP A 233 6.80 17.64 -11.41
N VAL A 234 7.20 16.70 -10.57
CA VAL A 234 8.60 16.32 -10.31
C VAL A 234 9.35 15.81 -11.54
N LEU A 235 8.62 15.38 -12.56
CA LEU A 235 9.18 14.89 -13.83
C LEU A 235 9.32 16.01 -14.87
N LYS A 236 8.48 17.04 -14.83
CA LYS A 236 8.35 18.05 -15.88
C LYS A 236 8.80 19.45 -15.45
N SER A 237 8.77 19.74 -14.15
CA SER A 237 8.99 21.09 -13.63
C SER A 237 10.34 21.21 -12.91
N GLN A 238 10.84 22.44 -12.82
CA GLN A 238 12.02 22.74 -12.01
C GLN A 238 11.64 22.84 -10.53
N PHE A 239 12.46 22.25 -9.67
CA PHE A 239 12.32 22.42 -8.24
C PHE A 239 12.71 23.83 -7.78
N PRO A 240 12.10 24.37 -6.71
CA PRO A 240 12.64 25.54 -6.03
C PRO A 240 14.04 25.26 -5.51
N LYS A 241 14.81 26.30 -5.15
CA LYS A 241 16.10 26.08 -4.47
C LYS A 241 15.85 25.40 -3.11
N ILE A 242 16.53 24.28 -2.88
CA ILE A 242 16.35 23.42 -1.71
C ILE A 242 17.53 23.57 -0.75
N SER A 243 17.26 23.71 0.55
CA SER A 243 18.28 23.72 1.62
C SER A 243 17.75 23.03 2.87
N GLY A 244 18.61 22.38 3.65
CA GLY A 244 18.23 21.64 4.85
C GLY A 244 17.90 20.19 4.55
N ALA A 245 16.66 19.74 4.68
CA ALA A 245 16.28 18.35 4.47
C ALA A 245 15.25 18.19 3.35
N VAL A 246 15.37 17.11 2.59
CA VAL A 246 14.33 16.62 1.66
C VAL A 246 13.81 15.30 2.20
N PHE A 247 12.50 15.12 2.22
CA PHE A 247 11.85 13.87 2.62
C PHE A 247 10.99 13.33 1.49
N MET A 248 11.05 12.04 1.27
CA MET A 248 10.19 11.28 0.36
C MET A 248 9.75 10.00 1.08
N SER A 249 8.46 9.79 1.23
CA SER A 249 7.89 8.62 1.88
C SER A 249 6.96 7.88 0.94
N GLN A 250 7.28 6.63 0.62
CA GLN A 250 6.48 5.79 -0.27
C GLN A 250 6.14 6.54 -1.57
N PHE A 251 7.16 7.21 -2.09
CA PHE A 251 7.03 8.11 -3.22
C PHE A 251 7.78 7.59 -4.45
N LEU A 252 9.01 7.11 -4.27
CA LEU A 252 9.84 6.67 -5.40
C LEU A 252 9.36 5.33 -5.99
N ASP A 253 8.69 4.50 -5.21
CA ASP A 253 8.04 3.28 -5.67
C ASP A 253 6.90 3.55 -6.68
N CYS A 254 6.40 4.79 -6.75
CA CYS A 254 5.42 5.25 -7.73
C CYS A 254 6.01 5.55 -9.11
N PHE A 255 7.31 5.37 -9.34
CA PHE A 255 7.99 5.77 -10.57
C PHE A 255 8.84 4.66 -11.19
N SER A 256 9.07 4.72 -12.52
CA SER A 256 10.02 3.83 -13.19
C SER A 256 11.46 4.17 -12.78
N GLU A 257 12.38 3.25 -13.03
CA GLU A 257 13.81 3.46 -12.69
C GLU A 257 14.41 4.71 -13.35
N GLU A 258 14.05 4.97 -14.61
CA GLU A 258 14.49 6.16 -15.34
C GLU A 258 13.90 7.45 -14.75
N GLN A 259 12.63 7.38 -14.33
CA GLN A 259 11.95 8.49 -13.66
C GLN A 259 12.57 8.76 -12.29
N ILE A 260 12.85 7.73 -11.49
CA ILE A 260 13.54 7.86 -10.19
C ILE A 260 14.89 8.57 -10.35
N ILE A 261 15.72 8.11 -11.32
CA ILE A 261 17.01 8.75 -11.60
C ILE A 261 16.80 10.22 -11.99
N THR A 262 15.80 10.52 -12.79
CA THR A 262 15.48 11.89 -13.23
C THR A 262 15.05 12.77 -12.06
N ILE A 263 14.14 12.30 -11.20
CA ILE A 263 13.69 13.00 -9.99
C ILE A 263 14.85 13.31 -9.08
N LEU A 264 15.66 12.30 -8.76
CA LEU A 264 16.81 12.47 -7.87
C LEU A 264 17.87 13.41 -8.44
N LYS A 265 18.11 13.40 -9.76
CA LYS A 265 19.00 14.38 -10.44
C LYS A 265 18.44 15.79 -10.35
N ASN A 266 17.13 15.97 -10.55
CA ASN A 266 16.49 17.28 -10.47
C ASN A 266 16.57 17.85 -9.05
N ILE A 267 16.31 17.03 -8.03
CA ILE A 267 16.50 17.40 -6.61
C ILE A 267 17.96 17.78 -6.35
N LYS A 268 18.91 16.93 -6.75
CA LYS A 268 20.35 17.17 -6.59
C LYS A 268 20.78 18.50 -7.20
N ASN A 269 20.25 18.87 -8.36
CA ASN A 269 20.59 20.13 -9.03
C ASN A 269 20.00 21.36 -8.29
N ALA A 270 18.89 21.20 -7.59
CA ALA A 270 18.21 22.26 -6.86
C ALA A 270 18.75 22.44 -5.42
N MET A 271 19.34 21.40 -4.83
CA MET A 271 19.78 21.39 -3.43
C MET A 271 21.16 22.04 -3.22
N THR A 272 21.35 22.62 -2.03
CA THR A 272 22.66 23.10 -1.54
C THR A 272 23.53 21.91 -1.12
N ASP A 273 24.83 22.14 -0.90
CA ASP A 273 25.77 21.05 -0.61
C ASP A 273 25.62 20.45 0.79
N ASP A 274 24.97 21.17 1.70
CA ASP A 274 24.64 20.76 3.07
C ASP A 274 23.27 20.07 3.17
N THR A 275 22.53 19.97 2.07
CA THR A 275 21.21 19.33 2.06
C THR A 275 21.33 17.81 2.13
N LYS A 276 20.50 17.19 2.99
CA LYS A 276 20.32 15.73 3.06
C LYS A 276 18.97 15.33 2.46
N ILE A 277 18.95 14.20 1.78
CA ILE A 277 17.74 13.57 1.25
C ILE A 277 17.46 12.34 2.09
N PHE A 278 16.23 12.21 2.56
CA PHE A 278 15.71 11.09 3.33
C PHE A 278 14.64 10.37 2.51
N ILE A 279 14.85 9.08 2.21
CA ILE A 279 13.96 8.24 1.41
C ILE A 279 13.46 7.12 2.30
N LEU A 280 12.16 7.10 2.58
CA LEU A 280 11.49 6.09 3.41
C LEU A 280 10.66 5.17 2.50
N GLU A 281 11.06 3.90 2.41
CA GLU A 281 10.38 2.92 1.56
C GLU A 281 10.26 1.55 2.23
N PRO A 282 9.20 0.78 1.93
CA PRO A 282 9.09 -0.62 2.32
C PRO A 282 9.80 -1.50 1.27
N PHE A 283 11.06 -1.80 1.47
CA PHE A 283 11.82 -2.59 0.49
C PHE A 283 11.48 -4.07 0.52
N THR A 284 11.36 -4.70 -0.65
CA THR A 284 10.93 -6.09 -0.80
C THR A 284 11.90 -7.12 -0.20
N ASP A 285 13.18 -6.78 -0.09
CA ASP A 285 14.26 -7.60 0.48
C ASP A 285 14.54 -7.31 1.96
N ARG A 286 13.71 -6.49 2.62
CA ARG A 286 13.85 -6.10 4.04
C ARG A 286 12.68 -6.52 4.92
N GLN A 287 11.75 -7.29 4.41
CA GLN A 287 10.58 -7.72 5.17
C GLN A 287 10.92 -8.90 6.10
N LEU A 288 10.44 -8.86 7.33
CA LEU A 288 10.68 -9.91 8.34
C LEU A 288 9.83 -11.16 8.12
N PHE A 289 8.67 -11.04 7.46
CA PHE A 289 7.71 -12.12 7.30
C PHE A 289 7.42 -12.41 5.83
N ASP A 290 7.33 -13.68 5.47
CA ASP A 290 6.95 -14.11 4.11
C ASP A 290 5.64 -13.49 3.63
N GLY A 291 4.65 -13.36 4.53
CA GLY A 291 3.36 -12.71 4.22
C GLY A 291 3.49 -11.23 3.90
N ALA A 292 4.41 -10.52 4.54
CA ALA A 292 4.69 -9.12 4.26
C ALA A 292 5.37 -8.96 2.90
N THR A 293 6.41 -9.77 2.62
CA THR A 293 7.04 -9.83 1.29
C THR A 293 6.01 -10.16 0.20
N TYR A 294 5.15 -11.16 0.45
CA TYR A 294 4.09 -11.55 -0.49
C TYR A 294 3.15 -10.39 -0.80
N SER A 295 2.64 -9.71 0.22
CA SER A 295 1.75 -8.56 0.04
C SER A 295 2.46 -7.44 -0.74
N LEU A 296 3.68 -7.10 -0.33
CA LEU A 296 4.44 -6.01 -0.91
C LEU A 296 4.74 -6.22 -2.40
N VAL A 297 5.19 -7.41 -2.81
CA VAL A 297 5.43 -7.67 -4.24
C VAL A 297 4.14 -7.66 -5.07
N HIS A 298 2.97 -7.97 -4.46
CA HIS A 298 1.69 -7.90 -5.15
C HIS A 298 1.21 -6.45 -5.37
N ILE A 299 1.65 -5.49 -4.56
CA ILE A 299 1.39 -4.05 -4.81
C ILE A 299 2.03 -3.61 -6.15
N SER A 300 3.12 -4.25 -6.59
CA SER A 300 3.66 -3.99 -7.94
C SER A 300 2.65 -4.25 -9.05
N LEU A 301 1.70 -5.17 -8.85
CA LEU A 301 0.64 -5.44 -9.83
C LEU A 301 -0.41 -4.33 -9.85
N TYR A 302 -0.70 -3.72 -8.69
CA TYR A 302 -1.52 -2.50 -8.63
C TYR A 302 -0.85 -1.36 -9.41
N PHE A 303 0.44 -1.11 -9.19
CA PHE A 303 1.17 -0.11 -9.97
C PHE A 303 1.05 -0.36 -11.47
N THR A 304 1.18 -1.61 -11.88
CA THR A 304 1.09 -2.00 -13.30
C THR A 304 -0.29 -1.74 -13.88
N CYS A 305 -1.38 -2.21 -13.25
CA CYS A 305 -2.70 -2.17 -13.88
C CYS A 305 -3.52 -0.93 -13.54
N MET A 306 -3.27 -0.28 -12.40
CA MET A 306 -4.09 0.83 -11.91
C MET A 306 -3.33 2.14 -11.77
N ALA A 307 -2.08 2.12 -11.29
CA ALA A 307 -1.40 3.36 -10.95
C ALA A 307 -0.78 4.07 -12.16
N ASN A 308 0.22 3.46 -12.80
CA ASN A 308 0.98 4.13 -13.87
C ASN A 308 1.57 3.20 -14.94
N GLY A 309 1.48 1.89 -14.77
CA GLY A 309 1.95 0.90 -15.76
C GLY A 309 3.43 0.56 -15.72
N LYS A 310 4.26 1.29 -14.99
CA LYS A 310 5.74 1.25 -15.12
C LYS A 310 6.52 1.12 -13.82
N SER A 311 5.88 1.31 -12.69
CA SER A 311 6.53 1.25 -11.38
C SER A 311 6.31 -0.08 -10.68
N LYS A 312 7.03 -0.28 -9.60
CA LYS A 312 6.95 -1.48 -8.77
C LYS A 312 7.53 -1.22 -7.39
N MET A 313 7.25 -2.11 -6.45
CA MET A 313 8.01 -2.18 -5.21
C MET A 313 9.44 -2.61 -5.48
N TYR A 314 10.40 -1.83 -5.02
CA TYR A 314 11.83 -2.05 -5.25
C TYR A 314 12.49 -2.79 -4.09
N SER A 315 13.63 -3.43 -4.36
CA SER A 315 14.55 -3.87 -3.31
C SER A 315 15.42 -2.69 -2.84
N GLU A 316 15.88 -2.73 -1.59
CA GLU A 316 16.82 -1.74 -1.04
C GLU A 316 18.07 -1.65 -1.93
N LYS A 317 18.64 -2.81 -2.27
CA LYS A 317 19.80 -2.87 -3.15
C LYS A 317 19.57 -2.10 -4.46
N ARG A 318 18.40 -2.29 -5.10
CA ARG A 318 18.09 -1.62 -6.36
C ARG A 318 17.92 -0.12 -6.18
N MET A 319 17.26 0.31 -5.12
CA MET A 319 17.08 1.74 -4.82
C MET A 319 18.44 2.43 -4.61
N ILE A 320 19.36 1.81 -3.88
CA ILE A 320 20.74 2.35 -3.70
C ILE A 320 21.45 2.50 -5.03
N GLU A 321 21.36 1.52 -5.94
CA GLU A 321 21.94 1.62 -7.28
C GLU A 321 21.37 2.80 -8.09
N LEU A 322 20.07 3.10 -7.94
CA LEU A 322 19.42 4.23 -8.62
C LEU A 322 19.87 5.58 -8.03
N ILE A 323 20.01 5.65 -6.71
CA ILE A 323 20.55 6.81 -5.98
C ILE A 323 21.97 7.13 -6.48
N GLU A 324 22.82 6.13 -6.58
CA GLU A 324 24.21 6.28 -7.08
C GLU A 324 24.24 6.73 -8.56
N LYS A 325 23.36 6.17 -9.41
CA LYS A 325 23.23 6.58 -10.82
C LYS A 325 22.75 8.03 -10.97
N ALA A 326 22.03 8.55 -9.98
CA ALA A 326 21.64 9.95 -9.93
C ALA A 326 22.80 10.88 -9.50
N GLY A 327 23.93 10.32 -9.06
CA GLY A 327 25.11 11.06 -8.56
C GLY A 327 24.95 11.52 -7.12
N LEU A 328 24.19 10.77 -6.35
CA LEU A 328 24.07 10.87 -4.90
C LEU A 328 24.81 9.68 -4.28
N LYS A 329 25.15 9.78 -3.01
CA LYS A 329 25.70 8.66 -2.24
C LYS A 329 24.89 8.42 -0.98
N LEU A 330 24.75 7.16 -0.59
CA LEU A 330 24.18 6.79 0.70
C LEU A 330 25.12 7.31 1.81
N ASP A 331 24.55 8.04 2.77
CA ASP A 331 25.20 8.52 3.98
C ASP A 331 24.97 7.55 5.13
N LYS A 332 23.70 7.33 5.47
CA LYS A 332 23.27 6.40 6.53
C LYS A 332 22.07 5.58 6.11
N LYS A 333 21.87 4.48 6.82
CA LYS A 333 20.68 3.62 6.73
C LYS A 333 20.12 3.38 8.11
N HIS A 334 18.79 3.58 8.25
CA HIS A 334 18.05 3.29 9.46
C HIS A 334 16.99 2.24 9.12
N GLU A 335 17.11 1.05 9.73
CA GLU A 335 16.22 -0.10 9.49
C GLU A 335 15.15 -0.20 10.58
N ASN A 336 14.09 -0.95 10.30
CA ASN A 336 13.00 -1.25 11.22
C ASN A 336 12.26 0.01 11.72
N ILE A 337 12.03 0.97 10.82
CA ILE A 337 11.28 2.19 11.12
C ILE A 337 9.80 1.89 11.18
N GLY A 338 9.16 2.29 12.28
CA GLY A 338 7.74 2.08 12.51
C GLY A 338 7.38 0.60 12.68
N ILE A 339 6.08 0.30 12.66
CA ILE A 339 5.56 -1.05 12.90
C ILE A 339 5.56 -1.94 11.63
N HIS A 340 5.96 -1.39 10.49
CA HIS A 340 5.94 -2.06 9.17
C HIS A 340 7.34 -2.29 8.61
N ASP A 341 8.38 -2.20 9.44
CA ASP A 341 9.78 -2.48 9.08
C ASP A 341 10.28 -1.68 7.86
N TYR A 342 9.94 -0.37 7.80
CA TYR A 342 10.48 0.52 6.78
C TYR A 342 11.98 0.70 6.94
N THR A 343 12.62 1.05 5.84
CA THR A 343 14.02 1.50 5.84
C THR A 343 14.07 2.95 5.39
N LEU A 344 14.73 3.79 6.20
CA LEU A 344 15.02 5.18 5.87
C LEU A 344 16.48 5.28 5.39
N LEU A 345 16.65 5.65 4.13
CA LEU A 345 17.96 5.92 3.52
C LEU A 345 18.23 7.42 3.58
N SER A 346 19.33 7.85 4.20
CA SER A 346 19.81 9.23 4.07
C SER A 346 20.91 9.32 3.02
N CYS A 347 20.81 10.34 2.15
CA CYS A 347 21.67 10.51 1.00
C CYS A 347 22.18 11.95 0.90
N VAL A 348 23.37 12.12 0.36
CA VAL A 348 24.03 13.43 0.14
C VAL A 348 24.61 13.49 -1.26
N LYS A 349 25.01 14.69 -1.72
CA LYS A 349 25.78 14.85 -2.95
C LYS A 349 27.10 14.06 -2.89
N CYS A 350 27.50 13.53 -4.06
CA CYS A 350 28.85 12.96 -4.23
C CYS A 350 29.90 14.08 -4.25
#